data_9281590ea46ed1d327b37a95067cc6ef
#
_entry.id   9281590ea46ed1d327b37a95067cc6ef
#
_cell.length_a   1.000
_cell.length_b   1.000
_cell.length_c   1.000
_cell.angle_alpha   90.00
_cell.angle_beta   90.00
_cell.angle_gamma   90.00
#
_symmetry.space_group_name_H-M   'P 1'
#
loop_
_entity.id
_entity.type
_entity.pdbx_description
1 polymer ?
#
loop_
_entity_poly.entity_id
_entity_poly.type
_entity_poly.pdbx_seq_one_letter_code
_entity_poly.pdbx_strand_id
1 'polypeptide(L)'
;MQIKLNEVIDALDMTSASKQFYYYIPEERIISSDDFDDEDINSKDLLALPSHKEKDDYSIMESFIESLPESQGKEWLVEAIKGPGAFKRFRNTAERFDLLDDWYEYRDNVYENIAIEWCNYYGVEYLDDNPYHVEDKPEQKPVKVKSVEHNYRLININEDNIYGLVYLVKDFRKVLAKFKNLESEVDVDEALEELQYYIQKSYPIYAISDNGKYIAYCVCKIEDDVVWLESIYVLPQERKKGVGKLLLDKAEEVAREYHNDTLYFYVHPNNHEMLNFLKSNGYDVLNLIEIRKKYQDENLDTTYTIGDHEYKY
;
A
#
# COMPACT_ATOMS: atom_id res chain seq x y z
N MET A 1 -16.27 -18.53 -5.69
CA MET A 1 -16.58 -17.24 -5.00
C MET A 1 -16.71 -16.19 -6.09
N GLN A 2 -17.90 -15.67 -6.30
CA GLN A 2 -18.17 -14.69 -7.34
C GLN A 2 -19.04 -13.55 -6.79
N ILE A 3 -18.78 -12.29 -7.18
CA ILE A 3 -19.51 -11.12 -6.74
C ILE A 3 -19.64 -10.11 -7.89
N LYS A 4 -20.63 -9.24 -7.84
CA LYS A 4 -20.68 -8.07 -8.72
C LYS A 4 -19.76 -6.99 -8.18
N LEU A 5 -18.96 -6.39 -9.05
CA LEU A 5 -18.00 -5.37 -8.65
C LEU A 5 -18.68 -4.16 -8.00
N ASN A 6 -19.85 -3.75 -8.52
CA ASN A 6 -20.62 -2.66 -7.95
C ASN A 6 -21.10 -2.94 -6.52
N GLU A 7 -21.37 -4.19 -6.12
CA GLU A 7 -21.73 -4.51 -4.73
C GLU A 7 -20.58 -4.22 -3.76
N VAL A 8 -19.32 -4.46 -4.21
CA VAL A 8 -18.14 -4.11 -3.42
C VAL A 8 -17.94 -2.59 -3.34
N ILE A 9 -18.11 -1.90 -4.47
CA ILE A 9 -18.00 -0.43 -4.55
C ILE A 9 -19.05 0.24 -3.66
N ASP A 10 -20.30 -0.21 -3.72
CA ASP A 10 -21.39 0.30 -2.87
C ASP A 10 -21.09 0.09 -1.38
N ALA A 11 -20.55 -1.06 -1.01
CA ALA A 11 -20.15 -1.34 0.35
C ALA A 11 -19.00 -0.45 0.81
N LEU A 12 -18.02 -0.18 -0.06
CA LEU A 12 -16.94 0.78 0.22
C LEU A 12 -17.49 2.20 0.46
N ASP A 13 -18.45 2.64 -0.35
CA ASP A 13 -19.07 3.96 -0.18
C ASP A 13 -19.82 4.07 1.16
N MET A 14 -20.49 2.99 1.58
CA MET A 14 -21.24 2.93 2.85
C MET A 14 -20.35 2.66 4.07
N THR A 15 -19.08 2.30 3.91
CA THR A 15 -18.17 2.02 5.02
C THR A 15 -17.85 3.30 5.80
N SER A 16 -17.95 3.24 7.12
CA SER A 16 -17.70 4.37 8.03
C SER A 16 -16.99 3.91 9.30
N ALA A 17 -16.63 4.84 10.17
CA ALA A 17 -16.01 4.52 11.46
C ALA A 17 -16.85 3.60 12.37
N SER A 18 -18.17 3.55 12.15
CA SER A 18 -19.10 2.73 12.94
C SER A 18 -19.70 1.56 12.16
N LYS A 19 -19.38 1.40 10.88
CA LYS A 19 -19.99 0.39 10.02
C LYS A 19 -18.94 -0.23 9.11
N GLN A 20 -18.69 -1.53 9.31
CA GLN A 20 -17.77 -2.36 8.54
C GLN A 20 -18.54 -3.34 7.67
N PHE A 21 -18.03 -3.68 6.50
CA PHE A 21 -18.59 -4.65 5.58
C PHE A 21 -17.66 -5.85 5.41
N TYR A 22 -18.27 -7.02 5.14
CA TYR A 22 -17.58 -8.29 4.96
C TYR A 22 -18.21 -9.05 3.80
N TYR A 23 -17.41 -9.78 3.07
CA TYR A 23 -17.88 -10.79 2.15
C TYR A 23 -18.07 -12.11 2.91
N TYR A 24 -19.30 -12.61 2.96
CA TYR A 24 -19.66 -13.85 3.62
C TYR A 24 -19.54 -15.00 2.63
N ILE A 25 -18.49 -15.81 2.79
CA ILE A 25 -18.09 -16.89 1.85
C ILE A 25 -19.23 -17.89 1.60
N PRO A 26 -19.95 -18.41 2.64
CA PRO A 26 -20.98 -19.43 2.42
C PRO A 26 -22.16 -19.01 1.54
N GLU A 27 -22.50 -17.74 1.55
CA GLU A 27 -23.64 -17.20 0.80
C GLU A 27 -23.20 -16.33 -0.39
N GLU A 28 -21.90 -16.15 -0.59
CA GLU A 28 -21.31 -15.36 -1.70
C GLU A 28 -21.91 -13.93 -1.79
N ARG A 29 -22.09 -13.27 -0.66
CA ARG A 29 -22.69 -11.91 -0.58
C ARG A 29 -21.99 -11.01 0.43
N ILE A 30 -22.19 -9.69 0.28
CA ILE A 30 -21.74 -8.71 1.26
C ILE A 30 -22.75 -8.60 2.40
N ILE A 31 -22.24 -8.54 3.62
CA ILE A 31 -22.97 -8.30 4.84
C ILE A 31 -22.31 -7.16 5.63
N SER A 32 -23.07 -6.46 6.44
CA SER A 32 -22.52 -5.41 7.30
C SER A 32 -22.34 -5.90 8.73
N SER A 33 -21.52 -5.21 9.51
CA SER A 33 -21.37 -5.46 10.95
C SER A 33 -22.67 -5.37 11.73
N ASP A 34 -23.69 -4.73 11.17
CA ASP A 34 -25.00 -4.58 11.81
C ASP A 34 -25.92 -5.79 11.56
N ASP A 35 -25.54 -6.68 10.63
CA ASP A 35 -26.40 -7.78 10.16
C ASP A 35 -26.22 -9.08 10.96
N PHE A 36 -25.24 -9.15 11.87
CA PHE A 36 -24.95 -10.35 12.65
C PHE A 36 -24.46 -10.04 14.07
N ASP A 37 -24.82 -10.90 15.02
CA ASP A 37 -24.22 -10.91 16.34
C ASP A 37 -22.96 -11.78 16.33
N ASP A 38 -21.90 -11.37 17.05
CA ASP A 38 -20.56 -11.99 17.06
C ASP A 38 -20.54 -13.51 17.36
N GLU A 39 -21.66 -14.06 17.88
CA GLU A 39 -21.75 -15.48 18.27
C GLU A 39 -22.18 -16.43 17.12
N ASP A 40 -22.74 -15.91 16.03
CA ASP A 40 -23.41 -16.76 15.01
C ASP A 40 -22.57 -16.99 13.75
N ILE A 41 -21.52 -16.22 13.50
CA ILE A 41 -20.72 -16.33 12.28
C ILE A 41 -19.28 -16.69 12.61
N ASN A 42 -18.79 -17.76 11.99
CA ASN A 42 -17.38 -18.14 12.10
C ASN A 42 -16.51 -17.08 11.37
N SER A 43 -15.60 -16.46 12.08
CA SER A 43 -14.67 -15.44 11.53
C SER A 43 -13.87 -15.93 10.31
N LYS A 44 -13.70 -17.24 10.14
CA LYS A 44 -13.04 -17.86 8.98
C LYS A 44 -13.87 -17.77 7.68
N ASP A 45 -15.17 -17.55 7.81
CA ASP A 45 -16.10 -17.46 6.68
C ASP A 45 -16.31 -16.00 6.24
N LEU A 46 -15.63 -15.05 6.88
CA LEU A 46 -15.71 -13.63 6.60
C LEU A 46 -14.41 -13.10 6.00
N LEU A 47 -14.51 -12.42 4.86
CA LEU A 47 -13.43 -11.61 4.30
C LEU A 47 -13.77 -10.14 4.51
N ALA A 48 -13.02 -9.46 5.37
CA ALA A 48 -13.25 -8.03 5.63
C ALA A 48 -13.01 -7.21 4.36
N LEU A 49 -13.94 -6.33 4.00
CA LEU A 49 -13.71 -5.28 3.03
C LEU A 49 -12.82 -4.20 3.67
N PRO A 50 -12.13 -3.38 2.86
CA PRO A 50 -11.36 -2.26 3.37
C PRO A 50 -12.20 -1.38 4.30
N SER A 51 -11.67 -1.14 5.51
CA SER A 51 -12.31 -0.28 6.51
C SER A 51 -12.29 1.18 6.06
N HIS A 52 -13.04 2.04 6.75
CA HIS A 52 -13.04 3.47 6.44
C HIS A 52 -11.66 4.12 6.55
N LYS A 53 -10.79 3.60 7.43
CA LYS A 53 -9.41 4.07 7.57
C LYS A 53 -8.52 3.60 6.42
N GLU A 54 -8.71 2.37 5.98
CA GLU A 54 -7.96 1.77 4.89
C GLU A 54 -8.34 2.35 3.53
N LYS A 55 -9.62 2.71 3.36
CA LYS A 55 -10.13 3.41 2.18
C LYS A 55 -9.54 4.81 2.03
N ASP A 56 -9.24 5.46 3.16
CA ASP A 56 -8.60 6.78 3.26
C ASP A 56 -9.16 7.84 2.31
N ASP A 57 -10.45 8.15 2.51
CA ASP A 57 -11.17 9.15 1.72
C ASP A 57 -10.48 10.54 1.74
N TYR A 58 -9.70 10.82 2.79
CA TYR A 58 -8.97 12.08 2.87
C TYR A 58 -7.84 12.15 1.83
N SER A 59 -7.03 11.10 1.72
CA SER A 59 -6.00 10.99 0.68
C SER A 59 -6.60 11.00 -0.73
N ILE A 60 -7.80 10.44 -0.90
CA ILE A 60 -8.52 10.51 -2.19
C ILE A 60 -8.87 11.95 -2.53
N MET A 61 -9.37 12.75 -1.55
CA MET A 61 -9.63 14.18 -1.76
C MET A 61 -8.36 14.95 -2.11
N GLU A 62 -7.24 14.71 -1.42
CA GLU A 62 -5.96 15.33 -1.72
C GLU A 62 -5.50 15.03 -3.16
N SER A 63 -5.55 13.76 -3.55
CA SER A 63 -5.16 13.31 -4.88
C SER A 63 -6.06 13.91 -5.98
N PHE A 64 -7.36 14.03 -5.72
CA PHE A 64 -8.27 14.73 -6.63
C PHE A 64 -7.87 16.19 -6.81
N ILE A 65 -7.66 16.91 -5.70
CA ILE A 65 -7.25 18.33 -5.76
C ILE A 65 -5.95 18.48 -6.54
N GLU A 66 -4.98 17.60 -6.33
CA GLU A 66 -3.72 17.64 -7.05
C GLU A 66 -3.91 17.40 -8.55
N SER A 67 -4.86 16.56 -8.97
CA SER A 67 -5.17 16.27 -10.37
C SER A 67 -5.77 17.46 -11.13
N LEU A 68 -6.36 18.42 -10.39
CA LEU A 68 -7.00 19.59 -11.00
C LEU A 68 -5.97 20.58 -11.58
N PRO A 69 -6.31 21.24 -12.70
CA PRO A 69 -5.51 22.36 -13.21
C PRO A 69 -5.49 23.51 -12.22
N GLU A 70 -4.44 24.32 -12.27
CA GLU A 70 -4.33 25.53 -11.43
C GLU A 70 -5.53 26.44 -11.66
N SER A 71 -6.31 26.67 -10.60
CA SER A 71 -7.55 27.44 -10.64
C SER A 71 -7.95 27.92 -9.26
N GLN A 72 -8.84 28.91 -9.21
CA GLN A 72 -9.40 29.38 -7.94
C GLN A 72 -10.15 28.26 -7.20
N GLY A 73 -10.83 27.34 -7.91
CA GLY A 73 -11.49 26.18 -7.32
C GLY A 73 -10.51 25.27 -6.60
N LYS A 74 -9.36 24.96 -7.22
CA LYS A 74 -8.28 24.17 -6.61
C LYS A 74 -7.75 24.82 -5.33
N GLU A 75 -7.46 26.14 -5.35
CA GLU A 75 -6.98 26.85 -4.16
C GLU A 75 -7.98 26.76 -2.99
N TRP A 76 -9.27 26.92 -3.29
CA TRP A 76 -10.32 26.82 -2.26
C TRP A 76 -10.51 25.39 -1.73
N LEU A 77 -10.34 24.37 -2.59
CA LEU A 77 -10.39 22.98 -2.17
C LEU A 77 -9.22 22.61 -1.24
N VAL A 78 -8.00 23.10 -1.53
CA VAL A 78 -6.83 22.95 -0.64
C VAL A 78 -7.11 23.50 0.76
N GLU A 79 -7.78 24.65 0.87
CA GLU A 79 -8.16 25.20 2.17
C GLU A 79 -9.33 24.45 2.82
N ALA A 80 -10.25 23.93 2.01
CA ALA A 80 -11.45 23.24 2.50
C ALA A 80 -11.15 21.91 3.21
N ILE A 81 -10.06 21.22 2.86
CA ILE A 81 -9.71 19.93 3.46
C ILE A 81 -8.96 20.06 4.80
N LYS A 82 -8.52 21.25 5.20
CA LYS A 82 -7.74 21.46 6.42
C LYS A 82 -8.60 21.33 7.69
N GLY A 83 -8.23 20.40 8.60
CA GLY A 83 -8.81 20.28 9.94
C GLY A 83 -10.25 19.72 10.00
N PRO A 84 -10.87 19.70 11.21
CA PRO A 84 -12.17 19.04 11.44
C PRO A 84 -13.27 19.52 10.50
N GLY A 85 -14.08 18.58 10.00
CA GLY A 85 -15.17 18.85 9.07
C GLY A 85 -14.77 19.03 7.61
N ALA A 86 -13.57 18.58 7.24
CA ALA A 86 -13.00 18.62 5.90
C ALA A 86 -13.96 18.12 4.81
N PHE A 87 -14.54 16.93 4.97
CA PHE A 87 -15.47 16.33 4.00
C PHE A 87 -16.65 17.22 3.63
N LYS A 88 -17.29 17.84 4.63
CA LYS A 88 -18.43 18.72 4.38
C LYS A 88 -18.00 20.01 3.66
N ARG A 89 -16.87 20.59 4.07
CA ARG A 89 -16.36 21.80 3.43
C ARG A 89 -15.90 21.52 2.01
N PHE A 90 -15.18 20.42 1.79
CA PHE A 90 -14.74 19.98 0.48
C PHE A 90 -15.91 19.82 -0.48
N ARG A 91 -16.94 19.06 -0.10
CA ARG A 91 -18.15 18.86 -0.92
C ARG A 91 -18.83 20.19 -1.29
N ASN A 92 -19.07 21.05 -0.30
CA ASN A 92 -19.68 22.35 -0.54
C ASN A 92 -18.83 23.25 -1.46
N THR A 93 -17.50 23.13 -1.36
CA THR A 93 -16.57 23.88 -2.20
C THR A 93 -16.55 23.32 -3.62
N ALA A 94 -16.50 21.99 -3.78
CA ALA A 94 -16.57 21.35 -5.08
C ALA A 94 -17.88 21.69 -5.81
N GLU A 95 -19.02 21.66 -5.12
CA GLU A 95 -20.32 22.08 -5.66
C GLU A 95 -20.29 23.55 -6.11
N ARG A 96 -19.72 24.44 -5.32
CA ARG A 96 -19.62 25.87 -5.65
C ARG A 96 -18.83 26.17 -6.91
N PHE A 97 -17.84 25.35 -7.22
CA PHE A 97 -16.95 25.52 -8.38
C PHE A 97 -17.27 24.56 -9.53
N ASP A 98 -18.43 23.89 -9.50
CA ASP A 98 -18.90 22.94 -10.52
C ASP A 98 -17.93 21.76 -10.75
N LEU A 99 -17.29 21.31 -9.66
CA LEU A 99 -16.32 20.20 -9.63
C LEU A 99 -16.89 18.95 -8.92
N LEU A 100 -18.18 18.95 -8.55
CA LEU A 100 -18.74 17.89 -7.74
C LEU A 100 -18.90 16.59 -8.54
N ASP A 101 -19.31 16.70 -9.81
CA ASP A 101 -19.47 15.55 -10.70
C ASP A 101 -18.09 14.95 -11.03
N ASP A 102 -17.09 15.79 -11.32
CA ASP A 102 -15.70 15.37 -11.54
C ASP A 102 -15.13 14.64 -10.30
N TRP A 103 -15.47 15.15 -9.10
CA TRP A 103 -15.10 14.51 -7.85
C TRP A 103 -15.72 13.11 -7.69
N TYR A 104 -17.01 12.97 -7.98
CA TYR A 104 -17.67 11.66 -7.86
C TYR A 104 -17.11 10.66 -8.88
N GLU A 105 -16.91 11.08 -10.12
CA GLU A 105 -16.27 10.23 -11.13
C GLU A 105 -14.86 9.81 -10.71
N TYR A 106 -14.05 10.73 -10.20
CA TYR A 106 -12.71 10.43 -9.70
C TYR A 106 -12.74 9.43 -8.54
N ARG A 107 -13.59 9.68 -7.54
CA ARG A 107 -13.77 8.84 -6.35
C ARG A 107 -14.23 7.43 -6.73
N ASP A 108 -15.22 7.33 -7.60
CA ASP A 108 -15.79 6.05 -8.01
C ASP A 108 -14.76 5.21 -8.78
N ASN A 109 -13.93 5.82 -9.61
CA ASN A 109 -12.80 5.15 -10.25
C ASN A 109 -11.75 4.65 -9.23
N VAL A 110 -11.49 5.40 -8.15
CA VAL A 110 -10.60 4.95 -7.07
C VAL A 110 -11.21 3.78 -6.33
N TYR A 111 -12.50 3.84 -5.99
CA TYR A 111 -13.20 2.76 -5.30
C TYR A 111 -13.27 1.49 -6.15
N GLU A 112 -13.47 1.62 -7.46
CA GLU A 112 -13.42 0.50 -8.39
C GLU A 112 -12.06 -0.20 -8.35
N ASN A 113 -10.96 0.55 -8.38
CA ASN A 113 -9.62 0.00 -8.26
C ASN A 113 -9.42 -0.72 -6.91
N ILE A 114 -9.87 -0.12 -5.80
CA ILE A 114 -9.80 -0.73 -4.46
C ILE A 114 -10.60 -2.05 -4.44
N ALA A 115 -11.79 -2.07 -5.03
CA ALA A 115 -12.64 -3.25 -5.10
C ALA A 115 -12.00 -4.39 -5.93
N ILE A 116 -11.45 -4.07 -7.11
CA ILE A 116 -10.74 -5.02 -7.97
C ILE A 116 -9.56 -5.65 -7.23
N GLU A 117 -8.80 -4.83 -6.51
CA GLU A 117 -7.63 -5.30 -5.79
C GLU A 117 -7.99 -6.18 -4.60
N TRP A 118 -9.02 -5.80 -3.86
CA TRP A 118 -9.56 -6.61 -2.80
C TRP A 118 -10.02 -7.98 -3.35
N CYS A 119 -10.77 -8.01 -4.45
CA CYS A 119 -11.18 -9.25 -5.11
C CYS A 119 -9.97 -10.11 -5.51
N ASN A 120 -8.97 -9.51 -6.15
CA ASN A 120 -7.75 -10.20 -6.56
C ASN A 120 -6.94 -10.73 -5.36
N TYR A 121 -6.89 -9.96 -4.27
CA TYR A 121 -6.16 -10.36 -3.07
C TYR A 121 -6.75 -11.61 -2.42
N TYR A 122 -8.08 -11.69 -2.31
CA TYR A 122 -8.78 -12.81 -1.70
C TYR A 122 -9.15 -13.93 -2.69
N GLY A 123 -8.85 -13.77 -3.99
CA GLY A 123 -9.21 -14.73 -5.02
C GLY A 123 -10.72 -14.83 -5.25
N VAL A 124 -11.44 -13.74 -5.05
CA VAL A 124 -12.87 -13.61 -5.34
C VAL A 124 -13.03 -13.22 -6.80
N GLU A 125 -13.71 -14.05 -7.60
CA GLU A 125 -14.05 -13.70 -8.98
C GLU A 125 -15.12 -12.60 -8.98
N TYR A 126 -14.99 -11.62 -9.85
CA TYR A 126 -15.98 -10.54 -9.95
C TYR A 126 -16.53 -10.40 -11.36
N LEU A 127 -17.77 -9.94 -11.43
CA LEU A 127 -18.42 -9.50 -12.65
C LEU A 127 -18.35 -7.98 -12.73
N ASP A 128 -17.73 -7.47 -13.79
CA ASP A 128 -17.79 -6.05 -14.12
C ASP A 128 -19.22 -5.76 -14.63
N ASP A 129 -20.04 -5.16 -13.77
CA ASP A 129 -21.41 -4.74 -14.04
C ASP A 129 -21.57 -3.21 -14.06
N ASN A 130 -20.44 -2.49 -14.19
CA ASN A 130 -20.42 -1.04 -14.29
C ASN A 130 -21.12 -0.59 -15.58
N PRO A 131 -22.27 0.14 -15.50
CA PRO A 131 -23.04 0.55 -16.67
C PRO A 131 -22.26 1.50 -17.61
N TYR A 132 -21.22 2.16 -17.12
CA TYR A 132 -20.35 3.03 -17.92
C TYR A 132 -19.33 2.27 -18.76
N HIS A 133 -19.13 0.96 -18.52
CA HIS A 133 -18.24 0.09 -19.28
C HIS A 133 -18.98 -0.75 -20.37
N VAL A 134 -20.30 -0.60 -20.52
CA VAL A 134 -21.13 -1.44 -21.41
C VAL A 134 -21.19 -0.95 -22.87
N GLU A 135 -20.64 0.20 -23.21
CA GLU A 135 -20.57 0.65 -24.59
C GLU A 135 -19.19 0.39 -25.21
N ASP A 136 -19.18 -0.47 -26.20
CA ASP A 136 -18.11 -0.89 -27.12
C ASP A 136 -17.20 -2.04 -26.66
N LYS A 137 -17.73 -3.28 -26.75
CA LYS A 137 -16.89 -4.44 -27.09
C LYS A 137 -16.91 -4.67 -28.60
N PRO A 138 -15.94 -4.20 -29.41
CA PRO A 138 -15.60 -4.82 -30.64
C PRO A 138 -14.84 -6.12 -30.39
N GLU A 139 -15.14 -7.15 -31.21
CA GLU A 139 -14.46 -8.45 -31.20
C GLU A 139 -12.96 -8.34 -31.02
N GLN A 140 -12.43 -9.16 -30.09
CA GLN A 140 -11.04 -9.22 -29.71
C GLN A 140 -10.11 -9.52 -30.88
N LYS A 141 -9.59 -8.49 -31.51
CA LYS A 141 -8.27 -8.54 -32.14
C LYS A 141 -7.23 -8.17 -31.06
N PRO A 142 -6.04 -8.76 -31.07
CA PRO A 142 -5.05 -8.48 -30.05
C PRO A 142 -4.76 -6.98 -30.03
N VAL A 143 -5.30 -6.30 -29.05
CA VAL A 143 -5.10 -4.87 -28.82
C VAL A 143 -3.65 -4.69 -28.43
N LYS A 144 -2.88 -3.98 -29.23
CA LYS A 144 -1.62 -3.38 -28.78
C LYS A 144 -1.96 -2.57 -27.53
N VAL A 145 -1.47 -3.04 -26.39
CA VAL A 145 -1.56 -2.33 -25.11
C VAL A 145 -1.04 -0.92 -25.35
N LYS A 146 -1.94 0.08 -25.31
CA LYS A 146 -1.53 1.47 -25.16
C LYS A 146 -0.69 1.49 -23.89
N SER A 147 0.54 1.97 -23.94
CA SER A 147 1.36 2.19 -22.77
C SER A 147 0.51 2.99 -21.76
N VAL A 148 0.18 2.37 -20.63
CA VAL A 148 -0.41 3.08 -19.50
C VAL A 148 0.65 4.11 -19.12
N GLU A 149 0.36 5.38 -19.28
CA GLU A 149 1.23 6.44 -18.76
C GLU A 149 1.16 6.37 -17.24
N HIS A 150 2.17 5.78 -16.62
CA HIS A 150 2.32 5.76 -15.18
C HIS A 150 2.60 7.19 -14.70
N ASN A 151 1.79 7.68 -13.77
CA ASN A 151 1.98 8.98 -13.14
C ASN A 151 2.54 8.78 -11.73
N TYR A 152 3.80 8.34 -11.64
CA TYR A 152 4.46 8.13 -10.37
C TYR A 152 4.70 9.44 -9.62
N ARG A 153 4.19 9.52 -8.39
CA ARG A 153 4.41 10.64 -7.49
C ARG A 153 5.06 10.16 -6.21
N LEU A 154 6.08 10.88 -5.76
CA LEU A 154 6.69 10.65 -4.46
C LEU A 154 5.90 11.43 -3.40
N ILE A 155 5.38 10.72 -2.41
CA ILE A 155 4.58 11.28 -1.32
C ILE A 155 5.36 11.13 -0.02
N ASN A 156 5.42 12.21 0.76
CA ASN A 156 5.92 12.17 2.13
C ASN A 156 4.79 11.69 3.06
N ILE A 157 5.06 10.67 3.84
CA ILE A 157 4.07 10.06 4.73
C ILE A 157 4.15 10.68 6.13
N ASN A 158 2.98 10.98 6.67
CA ASN A 158 2.78 11.56 7.99
C ASN A 158 1.54 10.94 8.67
N GLU A 159 1.13 11.47 9.82
CA GLU A 159 -0.03 10.97 10.59
C GLU A 159 -1.35 11.02 9.79
N ASP A 160 -1.49 11.95 8.84
CA ASP A 160 -2.73 12.18 8.10
C ASP A 160 -2.95 11.16 6.98
N ASN A 161 -1.85 10.62 6.39
CA ASN A 161 -1.90 9.75 5.22
C ASN A 161 -1.26 8.36 5.41
N ILE A 162 -0.86 8.03 6.64
CA ILE A 162 -0.19 6.77 7.02
C ILE A 162 -1.04 5.53 6.72
N TYR A 163 -2.35 5.63 6.81
CA TYR A 163 -3.27 4.49 6.68
C TYR A 163 -3.22 3.84 5.31
N GLY A 164 -2.97 4.61 4.26
CA GLY A 164 -2.82 4.09 2.89
C GLY A 164 -1.64 3.13 2.70
N LEU A 165 -0.69 3.08 3.66
CA LEU A 165 0.46 2.17 3.60
C LEU A 165 0.26 0.83 4.30
N VAL A 166 -0.78 0.67 5.11
CA VAL A 166 -0.95 -0.47 6.02
C VAL A 166 -0.86 -1.80 5.27
N TYR A 167 -1.52 -1.91 4.11
CA TYR A 167 -1.46 -3.13 3.30
C TYR A 167 -0.08 -3.40 2.71
N LEU A 168 0.63 -2.36 2.28
CA LEU A 168 2.01 -2.53 1.78
C LEU A 168 2.95 -3.03 2.88
N VAL A 169 2.79 -2.54 4.11
CA VAL A 169 3.56 -3.00 5.28
C VAL A 169 3.19 -4.44 5.62
N LYS A 170 1.90 -4.77 5.67
CA LYS A 170 1.40 -6.13 5.87
C LYS A 170 1.99 -7.11 4.86
N ASP A 171 1.94 -6.77 3.56
CA ASP A 171 2.49 -7.59 2.49
C ASP A 171 4.01 -7.74 2.61
N PHE A 172 4.70 -6.66 2.94
CA PHE A 172 6.14 -6.72 3.20
C PHE A 172 6.48 -7.68 4.35
N ARG A 173 5.75 -7.62 5.47
CA ARG A 173 5.96 -8.52 6.61
C ARG A 173 5.69 -9.98 6.25
N LYS A 174 4.66 -10.27 5.45
CA LYS A 174 4.42 -11.62 4.90
C LYS A 174 5.60 -12.10 4.05
N VAL A 175 6.18 -11.24 3.23
CA VAL A 175 7.37 -11.60 2.42
C VAL A 175 8.57 -11.92 3.31
N LEU A 176 8.81 -11.11 4.36
CA LEU A 176 9.90 -11.35 5.31
C LEU A 176 9.71 -12.66 6.09
N ALA A 177 8.47 -12.98 6.51
CA ALA A 177 8.16 -14.22 7.20
C ALA A 177 8.46 -15.46 6.33
N LYS A 178 8.14 -15.40 5.04
CA LYS A 178 8.44 -16.49 4.07
C LYS A 178 9.94 -16.77 3.97
N PHE A 179 10.80 -15.77 4.06
CA PHE A 179 12.25 -16.01 4.07
C PHE A 179 12.73 -16.77 5.31
N LYS A 180 11.98 -16.69 6.40
CA LYS A 180 12.25 -17.40 7.66
C LYS A 180 11.51 -18.73 7.78
N ASN A 181 10.83 -19.18 6.71
CA ASN A 181 9.95 -20.37 6.73
C ASN A 181 8.86 -20.31 7.82
N LEU A 182 8.39 -19.07 8.12
CA LEU A 182 7.31 -18.84 9.08
C LEU A 182 6.03 -18.55 8.31
N GLU A 183 4.94 -19.18 8.73
CA GLU A 183 3.59 -18.74 8.38
C GLU A 183 3.25 -17.58 9.32
N SER A 184 3.15 -16.36 8.79
CA SER A 184 2.77 -15.20 9.57
C SER A 184 1.45 -14.65 9.01
N GLU A 185 0.44 -14.64 9.86
CA GLU A 185 -0.76 -13.85 9.69
C GLU A 185 -0.48 -12.48 10.33
N VAL A 186 0.22 -11.60 9.61
CA VAL A 186 0.38 -10.22 10.08
C VAL A 186 -0.97 -9.55 10.01
N ASP A 187 -1.42 -9.05 11.15
CA ASP A 187 -2.66 -8.28 11.26
C ASP A 187 -2.48 -6.86 10.70
N VAL A 188 -3.59 -6.26 10.30
CA VAL A 188 -3.67 -4.85 9.88
C VAL A 188 -3.29 -3.94 11.04
N ASP A 189 -3.73 -4.25 12.27
CA ASP A 189 -3.42 -3.47 13.45
C ASP A 189 -1.92 -3.49 13.79
N GLU A 190 -1.25 -4.64 13.66
CA GLU A 190 0.21 -4.75 13.83
C GLU A 190 0.97 -3.90 12.80
N ALA A 191 0.53 -3.91 11.54
CA ALA A 191 1.13 -3.09 10.49
C ALA A 191 0.93 -1.58 10.75
N LEU A 192 -0.24 -1.19 11.27
CA LEU A 192 -0.53 0.18 11.66
C LEU A 192 0.31 0.62 12.88
N GLU A 193 0.42 -0.22 13.91
CA GLU A 193 1.27 0.05 15.08
C GLU A 193 2.73 0.26 14.67
N GLU A 194 3.24 -0.53 13.73
CA GLU A 194 4.59 -0.37 13.18
C GLU A 194 4.76 1.00 12.50
N LEU A 195 3.83 1.39 11.65
CA LEU A 195 3.86 2.69 10.98
C LEU A 195 3.77 3.84 11.98
N GLN A 196 2.88 3.76 12.97
CA GLN A 196 2.76 4.75 14.05
C GLN A 196 4.05 4.86 14.86
N TYR A 197 4.71 3.74 15.13
CA TYR A 197 6.02 3.74 15.79
C TYR A 197 7.06 4.51 14.96
N TYR A 198 7.11 4.33 13.64
CA TYR A 198 8.03 5.06 12.78
C TYR A 198 7.75 6.57 12.78
N ILE A 199 6.48 6.97 12.72
CA ILE A 199 6.08 8.39 12.83
C ILE A 199 6.50 8.96 14.20
N GLN A 200 6.22 8.25 15.29
CA GLN A 200 6.60 8.68 16.64
C GLN A 200 8.11 8.85 16.78
N LYS A 201 8.91 8.03 16.11
CA LYS A 201 10.38 8.14 16.04
C LYS A 201 10.86 9.21 15.08
N SER A 202 9.97 9.88 14.37
CA SER A 202 10.29 10.86 13.32
C SER A 202 11.16 10.26 12.21
N TYR A 203 11.00 8.98 11.91
CA TYR A 203 11.67 8.36 10.78
C TYR A 203 11.02 8.84 9.47
N PRO A 204 11.79 9.35 8.50
CA PRO A 204 11.23 9.71 7.19
C PRO A 204 10.63 8.50 6.49
N ILE A 205 9.37 8.63 6.08
CA ILE A 205 8.63 7.61 5.33
C ILE A 205 8.20 8.22 4.01
N TYR A 206 8.48 7.53 2.93
CA TYR A 206 8.08 7.93 1.58
C TYR A 206 7.31 6.82 0.89
N ALA A 207 6.31 7.19 0.10
CA ALA A 207 5.58 6.29 -0.77
C ALA A 207 5.65 6.75 -2.22
N ILE A 208 5.52 5.81 -3.15
CA ILE A 208 5.22 6.12 -4.55
C ILE A 208 3.74 5.85 -4.76
N SER A 209 3.05 6.86 -5.24
CA SER A 209 1.66 6.77 -5.70
C SER A 209 1.63 6.69 -7.23
N ASP A 210 0.75 5.84 -7.76
CA ASP A 210 0.35 5.84 -9.17
C ASP A 210 -1.17 6.00 -9.23
N ASN A 211 -1.64 7.07 -9.85
CA ASN A 211 -3.05 7.43 -9.96
C ASN A 211 -3.80 7.44 -8.60
N GLY A 212 -3.15 8.00 -7.56
CA GLY A 212 -3.74 8.14 -6.22
C GLY A 212 -3.59 6.90 -5.31
N LYS A 213 -3.01 5.81 -5.80
CA LYS A 213 -2.78 4.59 -5.05
C LYS A 213 -1.31 4.44 -4.67
N TYR A 214 -1.02 4.08 -3.43
CA TYR A 214 0.32 3.73 -3.02
C TYR A 214 0.71 2.35 -3.55
N ILE A 215 1.79 2.31 -4.33
CA ILE A 215 2.32 1.10 -4.97
C ILE A 215 3.66 0.65 -4.41
N ALA A 216 4.30 1.51 -3.64
CA ALA A 216 5.59 1.23 -3.01
C ALA A 216 5.82 2.19 -1.85
N TYR A 217 6.67 1.78 -0.90
CA TYR A 217 7.10 2.65 0.19
C TYR A 217 8.52 2.35 0.64
N CYS A 218 9.12 3.29 1.36
CA CYS A 218 10.34 3.07 2.12
C CYS A 218 10.32 3.82 3.45
N VAL A 219 11.11 3.33 4.42
CA VAL A 219 11.33 3.93 5.73
C VAL A 219 12.81 4.13 5.94
N CYS A 220 13.22 5.35 6.27
CA CYS A 220 14.59 5.69 6.62
C CYS A 220 14.71 5.80 8.15
N LYS A 221 15.36 4.81 8.77
CA LYS A 221 15.66 4.84 10.20
C LYS A 221 16.96 5.62 10.41
N ILE A 222 16.93 6.57 11.35
CA ILE A 222 18.08 7.40 11.69
C ILE A 222 18.52 7.07 13.11
N GLU A 223 19.74 6.58 13.25
CA GLU A 223 20.37 6.29 14.55
C GLU A 223 21.81 6.81 14.57
N ASP A 224 22.15 7.62 15.56
CA ASP A 224 23.48 8.21 15.74
C ASP A 224 24.00 8.88 14.44
N ASP A 225 23.14 9.65 13.78
CA ASP A 225 23.38 10.30 12.49
C ASP A 225 23.63 9.35 11.31
N VAL A 226 23.49 8.04 11.50
CA VAL A 226 23.58 7.04 10.41
C VAL A 226 22.19 6.73 9.87
N VAL A 227 22.06 6.72 8.54
CA VAL A 227 20.79 6.44 7.87
C VAL A 227 20.74 4.99 7.41
N TRP A 228 19.75 4.27 7.90
CA TRP A 228 19.42 2.91 7.52
C TRP A 228 18.16 2.89 6.67
N LEU A 229 18.16 2.19 5.57
CA LEU A 229 16.91 1.87 4.87
C LEU A 229 16.25 0.67 5.57
N GLU A 230 15.38 0.99 6.55
CA GLU A 230 14.72 0.01 7.42
C GLU A 230 13.75 -0.88 6.65
N SER A 231 12.99 -0.27 5.75
CA SER A 231 12.04 -0.97 4.90
C SER A 231 12.04 -0.37 3.50
N ILE A 232 11.94 -1.22 2.49
CA ILE A 232 11.62 -0.85 1.12
C ILE A 232 10.78 -1.96 0.50
N TYR A 233 9.63 -1.60 -0.02
CA TYR A 233 8.72 -2.54 -0.65
C TYR A 233 8.07 -1.95 -1.89
N VAL A 234 7.97 -2.76 -2.94
CA VAL A 234 7.26 -2.44 -4.18
C VAL A 234 6.31 -3.59 -4.46
N LEU A 235 5.06 -3.29 -4.76
CA LEU A 235 4.07 -4.28 -5.15
C LEU A 235 4.63 -5.17 -6.28
N PRO A 236 4.41 -6.49 -6.24
CA PRO A 236 4.99 -7.42 -7.23
C PRO A 236 4.74 -7.01 -8.70
N GLN A 237 3.53 -6.54 -9.01
CA GLN A 237 3.14 -6.09 -10.36
C GLN A 237 3.80 -4.77 -10.78
N GLU A 238 4.35 -4.00 -9.83
CA GLU A 238 5.03 -2.72 -10.07
C GLU A 238 6.56 -2.83 -10.07
N ARG A 239 7.08 -4.03 -9.81
CA ARG A 239 8.53 -4.30 -9.86
C ARG A 239 9.08 -4.20 -11.28
N LYS A 240 10.38 -3.93 -11.39
CA LYS A 240 11.11 -3.79 -12.66
C LYS A 240 10.64 -2.64 -13.57
N LYS A 241 9.82 -1.73 -13.03
CA LYS A 241 9.37 -0.50 -13.72
C LYS A 241 10.12 0.75 -13.24
N GLY A 242 11.18 0.62 -12.46
CA GLY A 242 11.97 1.74 -11.93
C GLY A 242 11.49 2.27 -10.57
N VAL A 243 10.33 1.85 -10.07
CA VAL A 243 9.71 2.35 -8.82
C VAL A 243 10.63 2.20 -7.61
N GLY A 244 11.29 1.03 -7.45
CA GLY A 244 12.25 0.81 -6.35
C GLY A 244 13.46 1.74 -6.42
N LYS A 245 13.89 2.13 -7.62
CA LYS A 245 15.00 3.08 -7.80
C LYS A 245 14.60 4.49 -7.34
N LEU A 246 13.37 4.92 -7.63
CA LEU A 246 12.86 6.22 -7.15
C LEU A 246 12.89 6.32 -5.62
N LEU A 247 12.49 5.25 -4.92
CA LEU A 247 12.56 5.20 -3.45
C LEU A 247 13.99 5.17 -2.93
N LEU A 248 14.87 4.40 -3.58
CA LEU A 248 16.28 4.33 -3.22
C LEU A 248 16.95 5.70 -3.40
N ASP A 249 16.71 6.39 -4.52
CA ASP A 249 17.25 7.71 -4.78
C ASP A 249 16.79 8.72 -3.70
N LYS A 250 15.53 8.62 -3.27
CA LYS A 250 15.00 9.45 -2.18
C LYS A 250 15.65 9.14 -0.84
N ALA A 251 15.86 7.87 -0.52
CA ALA A 251 16.57 7.47 0.70
C ALA A 251 18.03 7.96 0.71
N GLU A 252 18.70 7.94 -0.46
CA GLU A 252 20.05 8.51 -0.62
C GLU A 252 20.05 10.04 -0.42
N GLU A 253 18.98 10.75 -0.83
CA GLU A 253 18.83 12.18 -0.52
C GLU A 253 18.74 12.40 0.99
N VAL A 254 17.94 11.59 1.71
CA VAL A 254 17.86 11.63 3.17
C VAL A 254 19.24 11.37 3.80
N ALA A 255 19.99 10.37 3.32
CA ALA A 255 21.33 10.12 3.82
C ALA A 255 22.24 11.35 3.67
N ARG A 256 22.20 12.02 2.51
CA ARG A 256 22.98 13.25 2.27
C ARG A 256 22.59 14.39 3.21
N GLU A 257 21.31 14.53 3.57
CA GLU A 257 20.83 15.52 4.55
C GLU A 257 21.47 15.30 5.94
N TYR A 258 21.77 14.04 6.29
CA TYR A 258 22.49 13.64 7.51
C TYR A 258 24.01 13.50 7.31
N HIS A 259 24.55 14.07 6.22
CA HIS A 259 25.97 14.03 5.90
C HIS A 259 26.57 12.62 5.75
N ASN A 260 25.73 11.66 5.31
CA ASN A 260 26.17 10.31 5.00
C ASN A 260 26.42 10.15 3.50
N ASP A 261 27.53 9.49 3.14
CA ASP A 261 27.87 9.18 1.76
C ASP A 261 27.22 7.88 1.27
N THR A 262 26.57 7.13 2.15
CA THR A 262 25.95 5.83 1.84
C THR A 262 24.75 5.55 2.75
N LEU A 263 23.94 4.57 2.34
CA LEU A 263 22.89 3.96 3.14
C LEU A 263 23.34 2.59 3.66
N TYR A 264 22.77 2.20 4.80
CA TYR A 264 22.92 0.87 5.36
C TYR A 264 21.64 0.07 5.24
N PHE A 265 21.76 -1.26 5.11
CA PHE A 265 20.63 -2.18 4.93
C PHE A 265 20.82 -3.43 5.76
N TYR A 266 19.70 -3.91 6.34
CA TYR A 266 19.59 -5.29 6.79
C TYR A 266 18.84 -6.10 5.74
N VAL A 267 19.50 -7.04 5.08
CA VAL A 267 18.88 -7.86 4.04
C VAL A 267 18.98 -9.32 4.42
N HIS A 268 17.83 -10.00 4.38
CA HIS A 268 17.80 -11.45 4.60
C HIS A 268 18.58 -12.16 3.47
N PRO A 269 19.51 -13.09 3.77
CA PRO A 269 20.33 -13.74 2.76
C PRO A 269 19.54 -14.44 1.66
N ASN A 270 18.34 -14.98 1.96
CA ASN A 270 17.46 -15.60 0.98
C ASN A 270 16.69 -14.58 0.11
N ASN A 271 16.81 -13.28 0.38
CA ASN A 271 16.17 -12.24 -0.42
C ASN A 271 17.06 -11.89 -1.65
N HIS A 272 17.17 -12.84 -2.56
CA HIS A 272 18.00 -12.68 -3.76
C HIS A 272 17.54 -11.53 -4.66
N GLU A 273 16.25 -11.22 -4.72
CA GLU A 273 15.75 -10.08 -5.48
C GLU A 273 16.30 -8.77 -4.95
N MET A 274 16.25 -8.57 -3.62
CA MET A 274 16.79 -7.37 -2.99
C MET A 274 18.31 -7.28 -3.11
N LEU A 275 19.03 -8.38 -2.90
CA LEU A 275 20.48 -8.43 -3.08
C LEU A 275 20.90 -8.05 -4.51
N ASN A 276 20.20 -8.56 -5.52
CA ASN A 276 20.46 -8.20 -6.92
C ASN A 276 20.12 -6.75 -7.22
N PHE A 277 19.02 -6.23 -6.65
CA PHE A 277 18.63 -4.83 -6.78
C PHE A 277 19.68 -3.91 -6.18
N LEU A 278 20.16 -4.18 -4.98
CA LEU A 278 21.20 -3.40 -4.32
C LEU A 278 22.52 -3.42 -5.12
N LYS A 279 22.99 -4.59 -5.54
CA LYS A 279 24.18 -4.71 -6.37
C LYS A 279 24.09 -3.91 -7.68
N SER A 280 22.94 -3.94 -8.35
CA SER A 280 22.73 -3.17 -9.59
C SER A 280 22.74 -1.65 -9.37
N ASN A 281 22.61 -1.21 -8.12
CA ASN A 281 22.65 0.20 -7.70
C ASN A 281 23.95 0.57 -6.96
N GLY A 282 24.99 -0.27 -7.02
CA GLY A 282 26.31 0.04 -6.47
C GLY A 282 26.53 -0.35 -5.01
N TYR A 283 25.56 -1.03 -4.38
CA TYR A 283 25.68 -1.53 -3.00
C TYR A 283 26.22 -2.96 -3.01
N ASP A 284 27.53 -3.11 -3.08
CA ASP A 284 28.25 -4.39 -3.19
C ASP A 284 29.26 -4.63 -2.06
N VAL A 285 29.25 -3.78 -1.03
CA VAL A 285 30.13 -3.89 0.13
C VAL A 285 29.40 -4.60 1.26
N LEU A 286 29.89 -5.77 1.65
CA LEU A 286 29.43 -6.46 2.86
C LEU A 286 30.09 -5.82 4.09
N ASN A 287 29.29 -5.16 4.93
CA ASN A 287 29.81 -4.40 6.06
C ASN A 287 29.92 -5.24 7.34
N LEU A 288 28.85 -5.95 7.73
CA LEU A 288 28.78 -6.73 8.95
C LEU A 288 28.15 -8.09 8.72
N ILE A 289 28.48 -9.03 9.60
CA ILE A 289 27.87 -10.35 9.68
C ILE A 289 27.33 -10.53 11.09
N GLU A 290 26.03 -10.79 11.21
CA GLU A 290 25.40 -11.13 12.49
C GLU A 290 25.41 -12.63 12.67
N ILE A 291 25.90 -13.11 13.82
CA ILE A 291 26.01 -14.54 14.13
C ILE A 291 25.34 -14.80 15.48
N ARG A 292 24.50 -15.84 15.52
CA ARG A 292 23.81 -16.31 16.71
C ARG A 292 23.88 -17.82 16.88
N LYS A 293 23.48 -18.32 18.02
CA LYS A 293 23.21 -19.73 18.21
C LYS A 293 21.87 -20.10 17.60
N LYS A 294 21.77 -21.34 17.10
CA LYS A 294 20.52 -21.94 16.63
C LYS A 294 19.48 -21.95 17.76
N TYR A 295 18.23 -21.60 17.47
CA TYR A 295 17.10 -21.83 18.39
C TYR A 295 16.75 -23.32 18.48
N GLN A 296 16.06 -23.72 19.56
CA GLN A 296 15.87 -25.14 19.90
C GLN A 296 15.07 -25.90 18.84
N ASP A 297 14.03 -25.25 18.26
CA ASP A 297 13.09 -25.89 17.32
C ASP A 297 13.24 -25.34 15.88
N GLU A 298 14.39 -24.76 15.56
CA GLU A 298 14.65 -24.15 14.27
C GLU A 298 15.20 -25.18 13.27
N ASN A 299 14.71 -25.18 12.04
CA ASN A 299 15.27 -25.95 10.93
C ASN A 299 16.04 -25.04 9.98
N LEU A 300 17.35 -25.29 9.82
CA LEU A 300 18.25 -24.47 9.00
C LEU A 300 18.76 -25.32 7.85
N ASP A 301 18.18 -25.15 6.67
CA ASP A 301 18.45 -25.97 5.48
C ASP A 301 19.48 -25.37 4.53
N THR A 302 19.80 -24.08 4.72
CA THR A 302 20.71 -23.33 3.84
C THR A 302 22.08 -23.20 4.49
N THR A 303 23.14 -23.23 3.69
CA THR A 303 24.52 -22.99 4.12
C THR A 303 25.12 -21.86 3.29
N TYR A 304 25.68 -20.86 3.97
CA TYR A 304 26.44 -19.76 3.34
C TYR A 304 27.92 -19.84 3.71
N THR A 305 28.75 -19.65 2.71
CA THR A 305 30.20 -19.58 2.89
C THR A 305 30.66 -18.12 2.82
N ILE A 306 31.34 -17.67 3.85
CA ILE A 306 31.92 -16.33 3.93
C ILE A 306 33.41 -16.49 4.26
N GLY A 307 34.25 -16.18 3.29
CA GLY A 307 35.66 -16.53 3.35
C GLY A 307 35.83 -18.07 3.41
N ASP A 308 36.50 -18.54 4.45
CA ASP A 308 36.72 -19.98 4.69
C ASP A 308 35.73 -20.57 5.73
N HIS A 309 34.69 -19.83 6.08
CA HIS A 309 33.75 -20.21 7.13
C HIS A 309 32.38 -20.54 6.58
N GLU A 310 31.79 -21.63 7.05
CA GLU A 310 30.43 -22.05 6.70
C GLU A 310 29.47 -21.75 7.86
N TYR A 311 28.34 -21.15 7.53
CA TYR A 311 27.26 -20.81 8.46
C TYR A 311 25.96 -21.43 7.99
N LYS A 312 25.15 -21.90 8.96
CA LYS A 312 23.77 -22.36 8.71
C LYS A 312 22.81 -21.19 8.76
N TYR A 313 21.81 -21.25 7.88
CA TYR A 313 20.83 -20.17 7.77
C TYR A 313 19.43 -20.73 7.48
#